data_82b168b2ba2aafe04bd061e9d6e67254
#
_entry.id   82b168b2ba2aafe04bd061e9d6e67254
#
_cell.length_a   1.000
_cell.length_b   1.000
_cell.length_c   1.000
_cell.angle_alpha   90.00
_cell.angle_beta   90.00
_cell.angle_gamma   90.00
#
_symmetry.space_group_name_H-M   'P 1'
#
loop_
_entity.id
_entity.type
_entity.pdbx_description
1 polymer ?
#
loop_
_entity_poly.entity_id
_entity_poly.type
_entity_poly.pdbx_seq_one_letter_code
_entity_poly.pdbx_strand_id
1 'polypeptide(L)'
;MNYKLNNEAPISYEHWIDSGRIIIPCLKGKPIIKNWQDPSLKISKEEWKAKYLHCAMGLRLDQDIDFDIDNELVKRFIDNYVRCSAIFGRPTNPTSHYWWKGKLASKKFTLPKEFEKYYKKF
;
A
#
# COMPACT_ATOMS: atom_id res chain seq x y z
N MET A 1 7.16 2.56 1.47
CA MET A 1 6.96 2.10 0.09
C MET A 1 7.68 3.06 -0.86
N ASN A 2 8.61 2.55 -1.61
CA ASN A 2 9.28 3.33 -2.65
C ASN A 2 8.58 3.04 -3.96
N TYR A 3 7.81 3.98 -4.40
CA TYR A 3 7.12 3.91 -5.67
C TYR A 3 7.86 4.75 -6.70
N LYS A 4 8.12 4.17 -7.85
CA LYS A 4 8.94 4.79 -8.89
C LYS A 4 8.30 4.57 -10.25
N LEU A 5 8.03 5.65 -10.97
CA LEU A 5 7.50 5.64 -12.33
C LEU A 5 8.54 6.15 -13.31
N ASN A 6 8.78 5.41 -14.41
CA ASN A 6 9.54 5.91 -15.56
C ASN A 6 10.88 6.57 -15.20
N ASN A 7 11.68 5.96 -14.33
CA ASN A 7 12.96 6.48 -13.88
C ASN A 7 12.89 7.78 -13.06
N GLU A 8 11.72 8.14 -12.56
CA GLU A 8 11.57 9.25 -11.63
C GLU A 8 12.13 8.92 -10.25
N ALA A 9 12.47 9.95 -9.49
CA ALA A 9 12.88 9.77 -8.08
C ALA A 9 11.73 9.16 -7.26
N PRO A 10 12.03 8.36 -6.22
CA PRO A 10 11.01 7.87 -5.31
C PRO A 10 10.18 9.01 -4.74
N ILE A 11 8.88 8.77 -4.54
CA ILE A 11 7.98 9.76 -3.96
C ILE A 11 8.38 10.02 -2.50
N SER A 12 8.60 11.30 -2.15
CA SER A 12 9.06 11.69 -0.83
C SER A 12 7.92 11.85 0.18
N TYR A 13 8.27 11.93 1.48
CA TYR A 13 7.32 12.22 2.53
C TYR A 13 6.60 13.55 2.30
N GLU A 14 7.30 14.54 1.74
CA GLU A 14 6.73 15.85 1.45
C GLU A 14 5.56 15.74 0.47
N HIS A 15 5.75 14.96 -0.59
CA HIS A 15 4.69 14.72 -1.58
C HIS A 15 3.45 14.13 -0.94
N TRP A 16 3.61 13.08 -0.12
CA TRP A 16 2.49 12.43 0.52
C TRP A 16 1.74 13.34 1.47
N ILE A 17 2.46 14.08 2.30
CA ILE A 17 1.85 15.02 3.24
C ILE A 17 1.14 16.15 2.49
N ASP A 18 1.76 16.72 1.46
CA ASP A 18 1.16 17.77 0.65
C ASP A 18 -0.10 17.31 -0.09
N SER A 19 -0.17 16.03 -0.42
CA SER A 19 -1.36 15.44 -1.06
C SER A 19 -2.51 15.18 -0.09
N GLY A 20 -2.34 15.51 1.19
CA GLY A 20 -3.36 15.31 2.22
C GLY A 20 -3.39 13.90 2.79
N ARG A 21 -2.43 13.06 2.47
CA ARG A 21 -2.37 11.70 3.00
C ARG A 21 -1.64 11.65 4.32
N ILE A 22 -1.97 10.64 5.11
CA ILE A 22 -1.34 10.40 6.41
C ILE A 22 -0.35 9.26 6.26
N ILE A 23 0.93 9.58 6.45
CA ILE A 23 2.00 8.60 6.44
C ILE A 23 2.43 8.28 7.88
N ILE A 24 2.75 7.01 8.10
CA ILE A 24 3.07 6.48 9.42
C ILE A 24 4.52 6.03 9.41
N PRO A 25 5.35 6.47 10.40
CA PRO A 25 6.72 6.00 10.46
C PRO A 25 6.77 4.52 10.84
N CYS A 26 7.47 3.74 10.04
CA CYS A 26 7.57 2.30 10.21
C CYS A 26 9.02 1.84 10.23
N LEU A 27 9.30 0.82 11.03
CA LEU A 27 10.57 0.10 11.03
C LEU A 27 10.26 -1.39 10.96
N LYS A 28 11.00 -2.11 10.11
CA LYS A 28 10.80 -3.55 9.89
C LYS A 28 9.35 -3.91 9.56
N GLY A 29 8.70 -3.07 8.77
CA GLY A 29 7.34 -3.30 8.32
C GLY A 29 6.25 -3.02 9.36
N LYS A 30 6.58 -2.38 10.49
CA LYS A 30 5.62 -2.11 11.57
C LYS A 30 5.65 -0.65 11.97
N PRO A 31 4.47 -0.05 12.29
CA PRO A 31 4.42 1.29 12.86
C PRO A 31 5.21 1.39 14.16
N ILE A 32 5.92 2.50 14.35
CA ILE A 32 6.68 2.76 15.59
C ILE A 32 5.94 3.67 16.56
N ILE A 33 4.77 4.19 16.18
CA ILE A 33 3.93 5.02 17.04
C ILE A 33 2.65 4.27 17.39
N LYS A 34 2.20 4.39 18.65
CA LYS A 34 1.04 3.61 19.15
C LYS A 34 -0.29 4.12 18.61
N ASN A 35 -0.40 5.41 18.35
CA ASN A 35 -1.65 6.06 17.93
C ASN A 35 -1.79 6.17 16.42
N TRP A 36 -1.16 5.31 15.66
CA TRP A 36 -1.14 5.39 14.20
C TRP A 36 -2.55 5.26 13.57
N GLN A 37 -3.49 4.64 14.27
CA GLN A 37 -4.88 4.48 13.79
C GLN A 37 -5.80 5.63 14.20
N ASP A 38 -5.34 6.55 15.03
CA ASP A 38 -6.13 7.68 15.50
C ASP A 38 -6.55 8.57 14.32
N PRO A 39 -7.86 8.79 14.09
CA PRO A 39 -8.30 9.67 13.01
C PRO A 39 -7.77 11.10 13.09
N SER A 40 -7.43 11.57 14.29
CA SER A 40 -6.88 12.92 14.50
C SER A 40 -5.38 13.02 14.31
N LEU A 41 -4.70 11.89 14.08
CA LEU A 41 -3.26 11.88 13.89
C LEU A 41 -2.85 12.72 12.69
N LYS A 42 -1.88 13.60 12.92
CA LYS A 42 -1.33 14.45 11.89
C LYS A 42 0.15 14.67 12.15
N ILE A 43 0.99 14.17 11.25
CA ILE A 43 2.44 14.40 11.34
C ILE A 43 2.81 15.42 10.28
N SER A 44 3.35 16.56 10.72
CA SER A 44 3.77 17.62 9.81
C SER A 44 5.06 17.24 9.07
N LYS A 45 5.35 17.97 8.00
CA LYS A 45 6.62 17.79 7.28
C LYS A 45 7.81 18.09 8.20
N GLU A 46 7.69 19.08 9.04
CA GLU A 46 8.72 19.48 9.99
C GLU A 46 8.98 18.38 11.02
N GLU A 47 7.92 17.80 11.57
CA GLU A 47 8.05 16.68 12.51
C GLU A 47 8.66 15.46 11.85
N TRP A 48 8.20 15.11 10.64
CA TRP A 48 8.77 13.99 9.91
C TRP A 48 10.26 14.17 9.67
N LYS A 49 10.65 15.34 9.20
CA LYS A 49 12.06 15.69 8.97
C LYS A 49 12.89 15.59 10.22
N ALA A 50 12.35 16.06 11.36
CA ALA A 50 13.08 16.06 12.62
C ALA A 50 13.25 14.67 13.24
N LYS A 51 12.26 13.78 13.07
CA LYS A 51 12.20 12.53 13.85
C LYS A 51 12.22 11.26 13.02
N TYR A 52 11.76 11.27 11.77
CA TYR A 52 11.39 10.06 11.06
C TYR A 52 12.09 9.85 9.70
N LEU A 53 13.12 10.62 9.38
CA LEU A 53 13.82 10.46 8.10
C LEU A 53 14.42 9.07 7.90
N HIS A 54 14.74 8.38 8.98
CA HIS A 54 15.31 7.03 8.94
C HIS A 54 14.23 5.94 8.82
N CYS A 55 12.98 6.31 8.88
CA CYS A 55 11.87 5.36 8.86
C CYS A 55 11.33 5.15 7.47
N ALA A 56 10.78 3.96 7.24
CA ALA A 56 9.94 3.72 6.07
C ALA A 56 8.59 4.43 6.25
N MET A 57 7.99 4.82 5.14
CA MET A 57 6.68 5.45 5.13
C MET A 57 5.60 4.39 4.95
N GLY A 58 4.76 4.21 5.98
CA GLY A 58 3.54 3.42 5.85
C GLY A 58 2.41 4.36 5.44
N LEU A 59 1.72 4.06 4.37
CA LEU A 59 0.59 4.88 3.94
C LEU A 59 -0.68 4.40 4.61
N ARG A 60 -1.33 5.28 5.38
CA ARG A 60 -2.63 4.97 5.96
C ARG A 60 -3.72 5.14 4.91
N LEU A 61 -4.60 4.15 4.80
CA LEU A 61 -5.60 4.11 3.74
C LEU A 61 -6.88 4.84 4.15
N ASP A 62 -6.80 6.17 4.27
CA ASP A 62 -7.96 7.01 4.59
C ASP A 62 -8.75 7.41 3.35
N GLN A 63 -8.09 7.51 2.22
CA GLN A 63 -8.71 7.94 0.95
C GLN A 63 -8.28 7.06 -0.23
N ASP A 64 -7.63 5.95 0.03
CA ASP A 64 -7.13 5.03 -0.97
C ASP A 64 -7.54 3.61 -0.63
N ILE A 65 -7.67 2.78 -1.65
CA ILE A 65 -7.97 1.35 -1.53
C ILE A 65 -6.78 0.59 -2.06
N ASP A 66 -6.28 -0.38 -1.29
CA ASP A 66 -5.20 -1.26 -1.71
C ASP A 66 -5.71 -2.70 -1.72
N PHE A 67 -5.66 -3.34 -2.89
CA PHE A 67 -5.86 -4.77 -3.01
C PHE A 67 -4.49 -5.44 -3.02
N ASP A 68 -4.21 -6.17 -1.96
CA ASP A 68 -3.00 -6.97 -1.82
C ASP A 68 -3.31 -8.38 -2.33
N ILE A 69 -2.80 -8.73 -3.51
CA ILE A 69 -3.19 -9.92 -4.23
C ILE A 69 -2.02 -10.89 -4.29
N ASP A 70 -2.15 -12.00 -3.57
CA ASP A 70 -1.13 -13.06 -3.51
C ASP A 70 -1.47 -14.27 -4.39
N ASN A 71 -2.68 -14.31 -4.94
CA ASN A 71 -3.14 -15.43 -5.74
C ASN A 71 -3.01 -15.10 -7.23
N GLU A 72 -2.28 -15.91 -7.96
CA GLU A 72 -1.99 -15.67 -9.38
C GLU A 72 -3.25 -15.72 -10.27
N LEU A 73 -4.21 -16.54 -9.95
CA LEU A 73 -5.46 -16.60 -10.71
C LEU A 73 -6.28 -15.32 -10.53
N VAL A 74 -6.39 -14.84 -9.29
CA VAL A 74 -7.08 -13.59 -8.99
C VAL A 74 -6.37 -12.43 -9.66
N LYS A 75 -5.05 -12.44 -9.65
CA LYS A 75 -4.24 -11.41 -10.30
C LYS A 75 -4.51 -11.34 -11.80
N ARG A 76 -4.58 -12.47 -12.47
CA ARG A 76 -4.92 -12.54 -13.92
C ARG A 76 -6.29 -11.94 -14.20
N PHE A 77 -7.25 -12.26 -13.34
CA PHE A 77 -8.59 -11.67 -13.47
C PHE A 77 -8.55 -10.14 -13.34
N ILE A 78 -7.88 -9.64 -12.30
CA ILE A 78 -7.74 -8.21 -12.09
C ILE A 78 -7.05 -7.53 -13.27
N ASP A 79 -5.93 -8.10 -13.74
CA ASP A 79 -5.17 -7.53 -14.86
C ASP A 79 -6.00 -7.41 -16.13
N ASN A 80 -6.92 -8.33 -16.36
CA ASN A 80 -7.72 -8.35 -17.59
C ASN A 80 -9.00 -7.52 -17.52
N TYR A 81 -9.57 -7.36 -16.34
CA TYR A 81 -10.93 -6.80 -16.22
C TYR A 81 -11.03 -5.56 -15.34
N VAL A 82 -10.03 -5.23 -14.57
CA VAL A 82 -10.10 -4.13 -13.62
C VAL A 82 -9.02 -3.10 -13.91
N ARG A 83 -9.42 -1.83 -13.99
CA ARG A 83 -8.48 -0.71 -14.12
C ARG A 83 -8.23 -0.11 -12.75
N CYS A 84 -6.97 0.21 -12.45
CA CYS A 84 -6.57 0.82 -11.20
C CYS A 84 -5.69 2.04 -11.44
N SER A 85 -5.51 2.85 -10.39
CA SER A 85 -4.70 4.07 -10.46
C SER A 85 -3.20 3.76 -10.45
N ALA A 86 -2.80 2.69 -9.76
CA ALA A 86 -1.39 2.31 -9.66
C ALA A 86 -1.26 0.83 -9.35
N ILE A 87 -0.16 0.23 -9.79
CA ILE A 87 0.23 -1.15 -9.49
C ILE A 87 1.67 -1.10 -9.00
N PHE A 88 1.95 -1.77 -7.87
CA PHE A 88 3.28 -1.79 -7.29
C PHE A 88 3.50 -3.05 -6.44
N GLY A 89 4.71 -3.21 -5.97
CA GLY A 89 5.07 -4.32 -5.10
C GLY A 89 6.55 -4.29 -4.73
N ARG A 90 7.01 -5.38 -4.14
CA ARG A 90 8.42 -5.60 -3.80
C ARG A 90 9.14 -6.23 -5.00
N PRO A 91 10.49 -6.17 -5.06
CA PRO A 91 11.22 -6.83 -6.14
C PRO A 91 10.90 -8.31 -6.30
N THR A 92 10.57 -9.02 -5.21
CA THR A 92 10.18 -10.43 -5.23
C THR A 92 8.75 -10.66 -5.74
N ASN A 93 7.90 -9.64 -5.67
CA ASN A 93 6.52 -9.67 -6.19
C ASN A 93 6.12 -8.25 -6.59
N PRO A 94 6.55 -7.78 -7.76
CA PRO A 94 6.47 -6.36 -8.14
C PRO A 94 5.07 -5.85 -8.45
N THR A 95 4.10 -6.73 -8.64
CA THR A 95 2.75 -6.36 -9.05
C THR A 95 1.68 -6.94 -8.12
N SER A 96 1.94 -6.99 -6.81
CA SER A 96 1.02 -7.57 -5.84
C SER A 96 -0.02 -6.59 -5.30
N HIS A 97 0.21 -5.27 -5.44
CA HIS A 97 -0.68 -4.24 -4.93
C HIS A 97 -1.35 -3.48 -6.06
N TYR A 98 -2.68 -3.42 -5.99
CA TYR A 98 -3.52 -2.68 -6.93
C TYR A 98 -4.24 -1.57 -6.17
N TRP A 99 -4.13 -0.35 -6.63
CA TRP A 99 -4.50 0.83 -5.88
C TRP A 99 -5.56 1.66 -6.58
N TRP A 100 -6.58 2.06 -5.80
CA TRP A 100 -7.65 2.97 -6.24
C TRP A 100 -7.85 4.07 -5.21
N LYS A 101 -8.37 5.20 -5.66
CA LYS A 101 -8.88 6.22 -4.75
C LYS A 101 -10.25 5.81 -4.24
N GLY A 102 -10.49 5.97 -2.95
CA GLY A 102 -11.78 5.69 -2.34
C GLY A 102 -11.66 5.24 -0.90
N LYS A 103 -12.77 4.88 -0.32
CA LYS A 103 -12.87 4.35 1.04
C LYS A 103 -13.50 2.98 1.03
N LEU A 104 -12.88 2.05 1.72
CA LEU A 104 -13.40 0.71 1.89
C LEU A 104 -12.86 0.15 3.21
N ALA A 105 -13.72 -0.54 3.96
CA ALA A 105 -13.28 -1.23 5.17
C ALA A 105 -12.32 -2.37 4.82
N SER A 106 -11.30 -2.57 5.64
CA SER A 106 -10.37 -3.67 5.46
C SER A 106 -11.08 -5.00 5.52
N LYS A 107 -10.80 -5.87 4.56
CA LYS A 107 -11.38 -7.20 4.50
C LYS A 107 -10.39 -8.18 3.87
N LYS A 108 -10.28 -9.35 4.46
CA LYS A 108 -9.47 -10.43 3.92
C LYS A 108 -10.37 -11.43 3.22
N PHE A 109 -10.00 -11.79 2.00
CA PHE A 109 -10.69 -12.83 1.23
C PHE A 109 -9.75 -14.01 1.04
N THR A 110 -10.28 -15.21 1.23
CA THR A 110 -9.53 -16.44 1.03
C THR A 110 -10.35 -17.34 0.13
N LEU A 111 -9.74 -17.91 -0.90
CA LEU A 111 -10.42 -18.88 -1.74
C LEU A 111 -10.70 -20.16 -0.94
N PRO A 112 -11.90 -20.74 -1.07
CA PRO A 112 -12.20 -22.02 -0.45
C PRO A 112 -11.22 -23.11 -0.87
N LYS A 113 -10.92 -24.04 0.03
CA LYS A 113 -9.97 -25.14 -0.23
C LYS A 113 -10.32 -25.96 -1.47
N GLU A 114 -11.59 -26.11 -1.75
CA GLU A 114 -12.08 -26.87 -2.91
C GLU A 114 -11.59 -26.31 -4.25
N PHE A 115 -11.19 -25.03 -4.29
CA PHE A 115 -10.65 -24.39 -5.49
C PHE A 115 -9.13 -24.45 -5.59
N GLU A 116 -8.42 -24.99 -4.58
CA GLU A 116 -6.95 -25.06 -4.59
C GLU A 116 -6.41 -25.78 -5.83
N LYS A 117 -7.07 -26.85 -6.24
CA LYS A 117 -6.65 -27.64 -7.41
C LYS A 117 -6.67 -26.85 -8.71
N TYR A 118 -7.39 -25.74 -8.76
CA TYR A 118 -7.47 -24.89 -9.94
C TYR A 118 -6.42 -23.79 -9.97
N TYR A 119 -6.13 -23.17 -8.85
CA TYR A 119 -5.24 -22.00 -8.84
C TYR A 119 -3.78 -22.30 -8.49
N LYS A 120 -3.50 -23.41 -7.84
CA LYS A 120 -2.10 -23.81 -7.57
C LYS A 120 -1.34 -24.20 -8.84
N LYS A 121 -2.04 -24.44 -9.93
CA LYS A 121 -1.44 -24.80 -11.23
C LYS A 121 -1.01 -23.57 -12.04
N PHE A 122 -1.32 -22.42 -11.57
CA PHE A 122 -1.00 -21.17 -12.23
C PHE A 122 0.13 -20.44 -11.51
#